data_d52e94633f005dea7886dfc4233206c8
#
_entry.id   d52e94633f005dea7886dfc4233206c8
#
_cell.length_a   1.000
_cell.length_b   1.000
_cell.length_c   1.000
_cell.angle_alpha   90.00
_cell.angle_beta   90.00
_cell.angle_gamma   90.00
#
_symmetry.space_group_name_H-M   'P 1'
#
loop_
_entity.id
_entity.type
_entity.pdbx_description
1 polymer ?
#
loop_
_entity_poly.entity_id
_entity_poly.type
_entity_poly.pdbx_seq_one_letter_code
_entity_poly.pdbx_strand_id
1 'polypeptide(L)'
;MTIYETIKAAISIKQAAEHYGLKVSHNGMTCCPFHHDRHPSLKLNKDYFFCFGCGAKGDVIDLMARLFNMSSYETAQKLASDFGLNPKPPTAAAMAKLKRPYIRQFREDEMLCFRVLTDYLHLLLQSVLPSFGRSSNRLQ
;
A
#
# COMPACT_ATOMS: atom_id res chain seq x y z
N MET A 1 20.71 1.87 13.28
CA MET A 1 19.80 2.71 12.51
C MET A 1 19.17 1.88 11.38
N THR A 2 17.88 1.93 11.24
CA THR A 2 17.16 1.29 10.14
C THR A 2 17.29 2.17 8.89
N ILE A 3 17.07 1.59 7.68
CA ILE A 3 17.04 2.36 6.42
C ILE A 3 16.05 3.53 6.51
N TYR A 4 14.90 3.32 7.18
CA TYR A 4 13.86 4.33 7.37
C TYR A 4 14.35 5.52 8.20
N GLU A 5 15.03 5.26 9.30
CA GLU A 5 15.60 6.31 10.17
C GLU A 5 16.69 7.10 9.45
N THR A 6 17.54 6.41 8.69
CA THR A 6 18.59 7.05 7.89
C THR A 6 17.98 8.01 6.87
N ILE A 7 16.94 7.61 6.15
CA ILE A 7 16.27 8.44 5.15
C ILE A 7 15.59 9.64 5.81
N LYS A 8 14.81 9.42 6.88
CA LYS A 8 14.11 10.51 7.58
C LYS A 8 15.06 11.54 8.19
N ALA A 9 16.24 11.11 8.60
CA ALA A 9 17.27 12.01 9.13
C ALA A 9 18.00 12.80 8.03
N ALA A 10 18.19 12.19 6.85
CA ALA A 10 19.03 12.75 5.78
C ALA A 10 18.21 13.54 4.73
N ILE A 11 16.94 13.20 4.51
CA ILE A 11 16.14 13.76 3.42
C ILE A 11 14.89 14.44 3.97
N SER A 12 14.77 15.74 3.74
CA SER A 12 13.52 16.45 4.04
C SER A 12 12.46 16.14 2.99
N ILE A 13 11.18 16.21 3.39
CA ILE A 13 10.06 16.00 2.48
C ILE A 13 10.09 16.96 1.30
N LYS A 14 10.47 18.21 1.55
CA LYS A 14 10.56 19.24 0.51
C LYS A 14 11.63 18.89 -0.52
N GLN A 15 12.83 18.48 -0.08
CA GLN A 15 13.91 18.06 -0.99
C GLN A 15 13.50 16.87 -1.84
N ALA A 16 12.87 15.86 -1.24
CA ALA A 16 12.37 14.72 -1.99
C ALA A 16 11.31 15.13 -3.01
N ALA A 17 10.34 15.95 -2.62
CA ALA A 17 9.29 16.45 -3.50
C ALA A 17 9.85 17.22 -4.71
N GLU A 18 10.79 18.14 -4.48
CA GLU A 18 11.45 18.92 -5.54
C GLU A 18 12.30 18.04 -6.45
N HIS A 19 13.03 17.08 -5.88
CA HIS A 19 13.86 16.12 -6.65
C HIS A 19 13.02 15.31 -7.65
N TYR A 20 11.80 14.94 -7.27
CA TYR A 20 10.88 14.20 -8.13
C TYR A 20 9.88 15.08 -8.89
N GLY A 21 10.17 16.37 -9.01
CA GLY A 21 9.49 17.29 -9.92
C GLY A 21 8.19 17.91 -9.38
N LEU A 22 7.89 17.79 -8.10
CA LEU A 22 6.80 18.53 -7.48
C LEU A 22 7.19 20.01 -7.34
N LYS A 23 6.38 20.90 -7.89
CA LYS A 23 6.59 22.36 -7.77
C LYS A 23 6.17 22.83 -6.39
N VAL A 24 7.12 22.99 -5.49
CA VAL A 24 6.87 23.42 -4.11
C VAL A 24 7.06 24.95 -4.00
N SER A 25 6.04 25.64 -3.54
CA SER A 25 6.14 27.09 -3.28
C SER A 25 7.02 27.37 -2.06
N HIS A 26 7.47 28.61 -1.91
CA HIS A 26 8.36 29.02 -0.83
C HIS A 26 7.77 28.72 0.58
N ASN A 27 6.45 28.77 0.70
CA ASN A 27 5.71 28.47 1.92
C ASN A 27 5.45 26.95 2.13
N GLY A 28 6.03 26.08 1.28
CA GLY A 28 5.88 24.63 1.39
C GLY A 28 4.54 24.07 0.93
N MET A 29 3.79 24.83 0.11
CA MET A 29 2.56 24.35 -0.49
C MET A 29 2.79 23.85 -1.92
N THR A 30 2.09 22.79 -2.30
CA THR A 30 2.10 22.22 -3.66
C THR A 30 0.72 21.64 -3.99
N CYS A 31 0.44 21.43 -5.27
CA CYS A 31 -0.73 20.65 -5.68
C CYS A 31 -0.57 19.20 -5.26
N CYS A 32 -1.65 18.61 -4.78
CA CYS A 32 -1.63 17.23 -4.31
C CYS A 32 -1.65 16.25 -5.50
N PRO A 33 -0.73 15.30 -5.59
CA PRO A 33 -0.72 14.32 -6.67
C PRO A 33 -1.75 13.18 -6.48
N PHE A 34 -2.43 13.12 -5.32
CA PHE A 34 -3.31 12.01 -4.95
C PHE A 34 -4.78 12.24 -5.25
N HIS A 35 -5.16 13.46 -5.65
CA HIS A 35 -6.50 13.82 -6.11
C HIS A 35 -6.41 14.93 -7.16
N HIS A 36 -7.52 15.17 -7.88
CA HIS A 36 -7.57 16.25 -8.85
C HIS A 36 -7.54 17.61 -8.12
N ASP A 37 -6.36 18.21 -8.05
CA ASP A 37 -6.10 19.44 -7.32
C ASP A 37 -5.83 20.62 -8.28
N ARG A 38 -6.68 21.66 -8.22
CA ARG A 38 -6.52 22.87 -9.03
C ARG A 38 -5.76 23.98 -8.30
N HIS A 39 -5.72 23.89 -6.97
CA HIS A 39 -5.09 24.88 -6.10
C HIS A 39 -4.22 24.15 -5.07
N PRO A 40 -3.02 24.67 -4.77
CA PRO A 40 -2.11 24.00 -3.84
C PRO A 40 -2.78 23.70 -2.49
N SER A 41 -3.04 22.41 -2.22
CA SER A 41 -3.68 21.93 -1.01
C SER A 41 -2.80 21.00 -0.17
N LEU A 42 -1.65 20.58 -0.71
CA LEU A 42 -0.70 19.75 -0.01
C LEU A 42 0.35 20.60 0.70
N LYS A 43 0.39 20.56 2.02
CA LYS A 43 1.39 21.21 2.86
C LYS A 43 2.52 20.25 3.15
N LEU A 44 3.75 20.64 2.80
CA LEU A 44 4.98 19.94 3.14
C LEU A 44 5.63 20.64 4.34
N ASN A 45 5.67 19.97 5.48
CA ASN A 45 6.40 20.38 6.66
C ASN A 45 7.79 19.73 6.67
N LYS A 46 8.56 19.95 7.72
CA LYS A 46 9.91 19.37 7.83
C LYS A 46 9.89 17.84 7.81
N ASP A 47 9.03 17.24 8.63
CA ASP A 47 9.03 15.81 8.92
C ASP A 47 7.77 15.08 8.44
N TYR A 48 6.71 15.81 8.07
CA TYR A 48 5.45 15.24 7.62
C TYR A 48 4.77 16.12 6.56
N PHE A 49 3.91 15.50 5.76
CA PHE A 49 3.01 16.22 4.86
C PHE A 49 1.55 16.05 5.29
N PHE A 50 0.74 17.00 4.89
CA PHE A 50 -0.71 16.94 5.07
C PHE A 50 -1.42 17.62 3.90
N CYS A 51 -2.41 16.94 3.34
CA CYS A 51 -3.27 17.49 2.29
C CYS A 51 -4.61 17.95 2.88
N PHE A 52 -4.94 19.20 2.71
CA PHE A 52 -6.22 19.78 3.16
C PHE A 52 -7.39 19.35 2.28
N GLY A 53 -7.16 18.93 1.04
CA GLY A 53 -8.19 18.51 0.10
C GLY A 53 -8.66 17.05 0.33
N CYS A 54 -7.73 16.11 0.39
CA CYS A 54 -8.06 14.67 0.51
C CYS A 54 -7.69 14.05 1.86
N GLY A 55 -7.11 14.81 2.80
CA GLY A 55 -6.70 14.29 4.11
C GLY A 55 -5.46 13.38 4.10
N ALA A 56 -4.80 13.22 2.96
CA ALA A 56 -3.58 12.41 2.87
C ALA A 56 -2.49 12.98 3.77
N LYS A 57 -1.86 12.13 4.56
CA LYS A 57 -0.80 12.49 5.51
C LYS A 57 0.23 11.37 5.60
N GLY A 58 1.42 11.71 6.07
CA GLY A 58 2.51 10.75 6.27
C GLY A 58 3.87 11.44 6.32
N ASP A 59 4.91 10.65 6.26
CA ASP A 59 6.31 11.10 6.19
C ASP A 59 6.85 11.10 4.74
N VAL A 60 8.14 11.35 4.59
CA VAL A 60 8.81 11.37 3.28
C VAL A 60 8.66 10.05 2.52
N ILE A 61 8.72 8.93 3.23
CA ILE A 61 8.61 7.60 2.64
C ILE A 61 7.18 7.34 2.20
N ASP A 62 6.18 7.71 3.03
CA ASP A 62 4.76 7.56 2.69
C ASP A 62 4.37 8.41 1.48
N LEU A 63 4.90 9.64 1.39
CA LEU A 63 4.67 10.53 0.24
C LEU A 63 5.17 9.87 -1.05
N MET A 64 6.40 9.39 -1.05
CA MET A 64 7.03 8.80 -2.23
C MET A 64 6.46 7.41 -2.55
N ALA A 65 6.13 6.60 -1.54
CA ALA A 65 5.48 5.31 -1.73
C ALA A 65 4.15 5.43 -2.48
N ARG A 66 3.34 6.42 -2.10
CA ARG A 66 2.09 6.73 -2.81
C ARG A 66 2.32 7.31 -4.19
N LEU A 67 3.32 8.19 -4.35
CA LEU A 67 3.62 8.82 -5.63
C LEU A 67 4.07 7.80 -6.69
N PHE A 68 4.88 6.81 -6.28
CA PHE A 68 5.40 5.78 -7.17
C PHE A 68 4.58 4.49 -7.17
N ASN A 69 3.54 4.40 -6.33
CA ASN A 69 2.75 3.17 -6.12
C ASN A 69 3.64 1.97 -5.75
N MET A 70 4.58 2.19 -4.84
CA MET A 70 5.56 1.21 -4.38
C MET A 70 5.37 0.91 -2.89
N SER A 71 5.90 -0.23 -2.44
CA SER A 71 5.95 -0.52 -1.00
C SER A 71 6.89 0.46 -0.27
N SER A 72 6.67 0.68 1.03
CA SER A 72 7.53 1.56 1.85
C SER A 72 8.99 1.11 1.84
N TYR A 73 9.26 -0.19 1.74
CA TYR A 73 10.62 -0.72 1.69
C TYR A 73 11.32 -0.43 0.35
N GLU A 74 10.65 -0.69 -0.77
CA GLU A 74 11.17 -0.38 -2.12
C GLU A 74 11.39 1.11 -2.28
N THR A 75 10.46 1.92 -1.77
CA THR A 75 10.58 3.38 -1.76
C THR A 75 11.79 3.83 -0.94
N ALA A 76 12.01 3.25 0.22
CA ALA A 76 13.17 3.55 1.04
C ALA A 76 14.49 3.18 0.33
N GLN A 77 14.55 2.04 -0.35
CA GLN A 77 15.70 1.65 -1.14
C GLN A 77 15.95 2.63 -2.31
N LYS A 78 14.88 3.01 -3.01
CA LYS A 78 14.95 3.97 -4.11
C LYS A 78 15.46 5.33 -3.62
N LEU A 79 14.88 5.87 -2.56
CA LEU A 79 15.34 7.13 -1.96
C LEU A 79 16.81 7.06 -1.53
N ALA A 80 17.21 5.96 -0.90
CA ALA A 80 18.60 5.76 -0.51
C ALA A 80 19.54 5.76 -1.71
N SER A 81 19.16 5.10 -2.80
CA SER A 81 19.91 5.07 -4.05
C SER A 81 20.00 6.46 -4.70
N ASP A 82 18.86 7.13 -4.86
CA ASP A 82 18.76 8.39 -5.60
C ASP A 82 19.45 9.56 -4.85
N PHE A 83 19.50 9.50 -3.53
CA PHE A 83 20.20 10.49 -2.68
C PHE A 83 21.60 10.04 -2.24
N GLY A 84 22.13 8.93 -2.80
CA GLY A 84 23.48 8.44 -2.50
C GLY A 84 23.68 8.03 -1.04
N LEU A 85 22.61 7.71 -0.32
CA LEU A 85 22.68 7.19 1.03
C LEU A 85 23.02 5.70 0.96
N ASN A 86 24.02 5.27 1.72
CA ASN A 86 24.47 3.86 1.77
C ASN A 86 23.90 3.18 3.03
N PRO A 87 22.60 2.84 3.09
CA PRO A 87 22.04 2.15 4.23
C PRO A 87 22.61 0.74 4.26
N LYS A 88 23.07 0.28 5.43
CA LYS A 88 23.40 -1.14 5.59
C LYS A 88 22.21 -1.99 5.19
N PRO A 89 22.40 -3.01 4.33
CA PRO A 89 21.30 -3.87 3.93
C PRO A 89 20.67 -4.51 5.19
N PRO A 90 19.34 -4.64 5.25
CA PRO A 90 18.69 -5.26 6.39
C PRO A 90 19.18 -6.70 6.54
N THR A 91 19.39 -7.11 7.77
CA THR A 91 19.77 -8.51 8.05
C THR A 91 18.68 -9.47 7.55
N ALA A 92 19.07 -10.70 7.19
CA ALA A 92 18.12 -11.72 6.74
C ALA A 92 16.94 -11.93 7.72
N ALA A 93 17.19 -11.78 9.02
CA ALA A 93 16.15 -11.84 10.06
C ALA A 93 15.16 -10.65 9.98
N ALA A 94 15.64 -9.44 9.68
CA ALA A 94 14.79 -8.26 9.50
C ALA A 94 13.93 -8.39 8.23
N MET A 95 14.49 -8.93 7.14
CA MET A 95 13.74 -9.23 5.90
C MET A 95 12.67 -10.29 6.11
N ALA A 96 12.97 -11.35 6.87
CA ALA A 96 11.99 -12.38 7.22
C ALA A 96 10.82 -11.81 8.04
N LYS A 97 11.10 -10.87 8.96
CA LYS A 97 10.08 -10.21 9.79
C LYS A 97 9.16 -9.29 8.96
N LEU A 98 9.70 -8.61 7.95
CA LEU A 98 8.92 -7.77 7.03
C LEU A 98 8.01 -8.58 6.09
N LYS A 99 8.46 -9.77 5.66
CA LYS A 99 7.69 -10.65 4.76
C LYS A 99 6.55 -11.41 5.45
N ARG A 100 6.65 -11.65 6.77
CA ARG A 100 5.66 -12.45 7.52
C ARG A 100 4.21 -11.91 7.46
N PRO A 101 3.94 -10.63 7.70
CA PRO A 101 2.57 -10.10 7.63
C PRO A 101 1.99 -10.19 6.22
N TYR A 102 2.80 -9.92 5.18
CA TYR A 102 2.36 -9.99 3.79
C TYR A 102 1.98 -11.42 3.37
N ILE A 103 2.81 -12.42 3.72
CA ILE A 103 2.52 -13.83 3.42
C ILE A 103 1.29 -14.32 4.17
N ARG A 104 1.09 -13.86 5.41
CA ARG A 104 -0.09 -14.20 6.20
C ARG A 104 -1.36 -13.64 5.57
N GLN A 105 -1.37 -12.37 5.23
CA GLN A 105 -2.50 -11.72 4.58
C GLN A 105 -2.83 -12.36 3.23
N PHE A 106 -1.82 -12.63 2.42
CA PHE A 106 -2.00 -13.34 1.14
C PHE A 106 -2.69 -14.71 1.31
N ARG A 107 -2.29 -15.49 2.32
CA ARG A 107 -2.95 -16.77 2.61
C ARG A 107 -4.38 -16.62 3.11
N GLU A 108 -4.66 -15.60 3.92
CA GLU A 108 -6.01 -15.31 4.41
C GLU A 108 -6.92 -14.90 3.24
N ASP A 109 -6.43 -14.07 2.32
CA ASP A 109 -7.16 -13.65 1.11
C ASP A 109 -7.39 -14.82 0.14
N GLU A 110 -6.39 -15.70 -0.04
CA GLU A 110 -6.50 -16.91 -0.85
C GLU A 110 -7.56 -17.88 -0.29
N MET A 111 -7.56 -18.10 1.02
CA MET A 111 -8.57 -18.92 1.71
C MET A 111 -9.97 -18.33 1.60
N LEU A 112 -10.10 -17.00 1.69
CA LEU A 112 -11.37 -16.31 1.51
C LEU A 112 -11.92 -16.49 0.09
N CYS A 113 -11.09 -16.28 -0.94
CA CYS A 113 -11.43 -16.53 -2.33
C CYS A 113 -11.90 -17.97 -2.56
N PHE A 114 -11.20 -18.94 -1.99
CA PHE A 114 -11.56 -20.36 -2.12
C PHE A 114 -12.94 -20.66 -1.48
N ARG A 115 -13.21 -20.08 -0.32
CA ARG A 115 -14.50 -20.23 0.36
C ARG A 115 -15.64 -19.65 -0.46
N VAL A 116 -15.48 -18.41 -0.94
CA VAL A 116 -16.50 -17.73 -1.75
C VAL A 116 -16.82 -18.51 -3.04
N LEU A 117 -15.79 -19.02 -3.72
CA LEU A 117 -15.96 -19.83 -4.93
C LEU A 117 -16.67 -21.17 -4.63
N THR A 118 -16.34 -21.82 -3.52
CA THR A 118 -16.97 -23.07 -3.09
C THR A 118 -18.44 -22.85 -2.76
N ASP A 119 -18.76 -21.80 -2.01
CA ASP A 119 -20.14 -21.45 -1.66
C ASP A 119 -20.97 -21.12 -2.91
N TYR A 120 -20.39 -20.37 -3.84
CA TYR A 120 -21.02 -20.06 -5.13
C TYR A 120 -21.29 -21.31 -5.96
N LEU A 121 -20.31 -22.22 -6.07
CA LEU A 121 -20.47 -23.49 -6.76
C LEU A 121 -21.57 -24.34 -6.12
N HIS A 122 -21.64 -24.38 -4.79
CA HIS A 122 -22.68 -25.10 -4.06
C HIS A 122 -24.09 -24.55 -4.36
N LEU A 123 -24.24 -23.23 -4.36
CA LEU A 123 -25.49 -22.57 -4.73
C LEU A 123 -25.90 -22.87 -6.17
N LEU A 124 -24.95 -22.85 -7.11
CA LEU A 124 -25.22 -23.22 -8.51
C LEU A 124 -25.67 -24.66 -8.63
N LEU A 125 -25.01 -25.59 -7.97
CA LEU A 125 -25.42 -27.01 -7.98
C LEU A 125 -26.81 -27.23 -7.40
N GLN A 126 -27.16 -26.50 -6.32
CA GLN A 126 -28.51 -26.53 -5.75
C GLN A 126 -29.57 -25.93 -6.69
N SER A 127 -29.22 -24.91 -7.47
CA SER A 127 -30.14 -24.28 -8.42
C SER A 127 -30.35 -25.07 -9.72
N VAL A 128 -29.31 -25.81 -10.15
CA VAL A 128 -29.34 -26.62 -11.39
C VAL A 128 -29.87 -28.03 -11.18
N LEU A 129 -29.83 -28.56 -9.94
CA LEU A 129 -30.32 -29.90 -9.58
C LEU A 129 -31.57 -29.87 -8.65
N PRO A 130 -32.70 -29.33 -9.07
CA PRO A 130 -33.86 -29.28 -8.20
C PRO A 130 -34.77 -30.51 -8.29
N SER A 131 -34.37 -31.71 -8.69
CA SER A 131 -35.31 -32.83 -8.72
C SER A 131 -34.76 -34.22 -9.00
N PHE A 132 -33.66 -34.62 -8.40
CA PHE A 132 -33.27 -36.04 -8.45
C PHE A 132 -33.33 -36.70 -7.08
N GLY A 133 -34.46 -36.60 -6.35
CA GLY A 133 -34.54 -37.20 -5.04
C GLY A 133 -35.92 -37.25 -4.38
N ARG A 134 -36.99 -37.40 -5.14
CA ARG A 134 -38.31 -37.74 -4.58
C ARG A 134 -39.13 -38.59 -5.51
N SER A 135 -38.69 -39.81 -5.74
CA SER A 135 -39.58 -40.84 -6.25
C SER A 135 -39.08 -42.20 -5.71
N SER A 136 -39.79 -42.71 -4.79
CA SER A 136 -39.91 -44.11 -4.38
C SER A 136 -40.06 -44.21 -2.87
N ASN A 137 -41.23 -44.12 -2.37
CA ASN A 137 -41.84 -45.15 -1.55
C ASN A 137 -43.29 -44.78 -1.22
N ARG A 138 -44.14 -45.12 -2.18
CA ARG A 138 -45.52 -45.41 -1.83
C ARG A 138 -45.92 -46.69 -2.57
N LEU A 139 -45.66 -47.82 -1.93
CA LEU A 139 -46.34 -49.07 -2.17
C LEU A 139 -46.52 -49.79 -0.81
N GLN A 140 -47.75 -49.81 -0.40
CA GLN A 140 -48.44 -50.68 0.57
C GLN A 140 -48.07 -50.51 2.04
#